data_30963b85787352daddf3862ac5914fbb
#
_entry.id   30963b85787352daddf3862ac5914fbb
#
_cell.length_a   1.000
_cell.length_b   1.000
_cell.length_c   1.000
_cell.angle_alpha   90.00
_cell.angle_beta   90.00
_cell.angle_gamma   90.00
#
_symmetry.space_group_name_H-M   'P 1'
#
loop_
_entity.id
_entity.type
_entity.pdbx_description
1 polymer ?
#
loop_
_entity_poly.entity_id
_entity_poly.type
_entity_poly.pdbx_seq_one_letter_code
_entity_poly.pdbx_strand_id
1 'polypeptide(L)'
;MRLTIGIALACAFMLPRTAAAQASPAAPAATMASTTGQWWKMLEKSFVDLAEAMPEEKWAFKPSGGAFDNVRRFAEQVKHVACANEAFASEVDHKEPPPACETGGPNPAKSKAEIVRYLRQSFTQMNEVFAKMTPGNALDAAGGRYGGPSTRLGLATLAVWHASDHYGQLVVYLRMNGIVPPASR
;
A
#
# COMPACT_ATOMS: atom_id res chain seq x y z
N MET A 1 -74.73 58.17 4.35
CA MET A 1 -73.57 57.76 5.25
C MET A 1 -72.84 56.67 4.50
N ARG A 2 -71.70 57.03 3.81
CA ARG A 2 -70.90 56.08 3.02
C ARG A 2 -69.61 55.74 3.80
N LEU A 3 -69.43 54.48 4.13
CA LEU A 3 -68.27 53.93 4.87
C LEU A 3 -67.20 53.52 3.88
N THR A 4 -66.08 54.23 3.88
CA THR A 4 -64.90 53.89 3.08
C THR A 4 -63.97 53.04 3.90
N ILE A 5 -63.82 51.78 3.48
CA ILE A 5 -62.85 50.84 4.09
C ILE A 5 -61.49 51.03 3.38
N GLY A 6 -60.53 51.56 4.09
CA GLY A 6 -59.14 51.67 3.61
C GLY A 6 -58.40 50.31 3.79
N ILE A 7 -57.92 49.72 2.70
CA ILE A 7 -57.06 48.52 2.72
C ILE A 7 -55.59 48.98 2.84
N ALA A 8 -54.99 48.69 3.97
CA ALA A 8 -53.56 48.90 4.13
C ALA A 8 -52.78 47.73 3.56
N LEU A 9 -52.01 48.00 2.50
CA LEU A 9 -51.13 47.02 1.85
C LEU A 9 -49.80 46.97 2.58
N ALA A 10 -49.56 45.92 3.37
CA ALA A 10 -48.29 45.67 4.02
C ALA A 10 -47.27 45.05 3.06
N CYS A 11 -46.34 45.85 2.54
CA CYS A 11 -45.20 45.35 1.77
C CYS A 11 -44.19 44.67 2.71
N ALA A 12 -44.16 43.33 2.73
CA ALA A 12 -43.12 42.58 3.40
C ALA A 12 -41.83 42.60 2.55
N PHE A 13 -40.83 43.36 2.98
CA PHE A 13 -39.49 43.33 2.39
C PHE A 13 -38.84 42.00 2.78
N MET A 14 -38.73 41.03 1.85
CA MET A 14 -37.87 39.87 1.98
C MET A 14 -36.43 40.26 1.71
N LEU A 15 -35.64 40.40 2.75
CA LEU A 15 -34.21 40.56 2.63
C LEU A 15 -33.59 39.21 2.16
N PRO A 16 -32.73 39.20 1.13
CA PRO A 16 -32.08 38.01 0.70
C PRO A 16 -31.11 37.54 1.82
N ARG A 17 -31.38 36.34 2.37
CA ARG A 17 -30.42 35.66 3.22
C ARG A 17 -29.25 35.21 2.34
N THR A 18 -28.14 35.93 2.39
CA THR A 18 -26.87 35.42 1.86
C THR A 18 -26.46 34.21 2.70
N ALA A 19 -26.65 33.01 2.16
CA ALA A 19 -26.08 31.81 2.72
C ALA A 19 -24.54 31.96 2.62
N ALA A 20 -23.89 32.19 3.72
CA ALA A 20 -22.43 32.10 3.78
C ALA A 20 -22.07 30.67 3.47
N ALA A 21 -21.48 30.42 2.30
CA ALA A 21 -20.91 29.13 1.96
C ALA A 21 -19.83 28.82 2.99
N GLN A 22 -20.05 27.84 3.85
CA GLN A 22 -19.02 27.32 4.74
C GLN A 22 -17.90 26.76 3.87
N ALA A 23 -16.75 27.42 3.88
CA ALA A 23 -15.55 26.90 3.23
C ALA A 23 -15.24 25.53 3.86
N SER A 24 -15.21 24.49 3.03
CA SER A 24 -14.71 23.18 3.48
C SER A 24 -13.31 23.36 4.07
N PRO A 25 -12.99 22.68 5.17
CA PRO A 25 -11.65 22.76 5.74
C PRO A 25 -10.63 22.41 4.67
N ALA A 26 -9.58 23.23 4.55
CA ALA A 26 -8.51 22.98 3.58
C ALA A 26 -7.90 21.59 3.84
N ALA A 27 -7.68 20.83 2.76
CA ALA A 27 -7.01 19.55 2.88
C ALA A 27 -5.64 19.73 3.57
N PRO A 28 -5.23 18.81 4.46
CA PRO A 28 -3.93 18.90 5.12
C PRO A 28 -2.81 18.98 4.07
N ALA A 29 -1.81 19.82 4.35
CA ALA A 29 -0.65 19.98 3.45
C ALA A 29 0.05 18.62 3.23
N ALA A 30 0.41 18.35 1.97
CA ALA A 30 1.16 17.13 1.64
C ALA A 30 2.52 17.12 2.36
N THR A 31 2.86 16.01 2.97
CA THR A 31 4.17 15.75 3.58
C THR A 31 4.90 14.67 2.81
N MET A 32 6.21 14.52 3.02
CA MET A 32 6.95 13.41 2.44
C MET A 32 6.35 12.05 2.87
N ALA A 33 6.05 11.90 4.16
CA ALA A 33 5.42 10.70 4.69
C ALA A 33 4.06 10.40 4.03
N SER A 34 3.19 11.40 3.88
CA SER A 34 1.89 11.19 3.25
C SER A 34 2.00 10.90 1.75
N THR A 35 2.92 11.58 1.05
CA THR A 35 3.08 11.42 -0.40
C THR A 35 3.67 10.05 -0.77
N THR A 36 4.70 9.60 -0.07
CA THR A 36 5.31 8.30 -0.33
C THR A 36 4.49 7.14 0.26
N GLY A 37 3.99 7.31 1.48
CA GLY A 37 3.24 6.28 2.19
C GLY A 37 1.88 5.94 1.56
N GLN A 38 1.23 6.87 0.83
CA GLN A 38 -0.03 6.55 0.15
C GLN A 38 0.14 5.48 -0.94
N TRP A 39 1.22 5.55 -1.73
CA TRP A 39 1.51 4.55 -2.76
C TRP A 39 1.82 3.18 -2.14
N TRP A 40 2.56 3.19 -1.03
CA TRP A 40 2.83 1.98 -0.29
C TRP A 40 1.56 1.31 0.24
N LYS A 41 0.63 2.08 0.84
CA LYS A 41 -0.65 1.56 1.32
C LYS A 41 -1.55 1.03 0.21
N MET A 42 -1.54 1.67 -0.96
CA MET A 42 -2.26 1.15 -2.13
C MET A 42 -1.69 -0.20 -2.57
N LEU A 43 -0.37 -0.31 -2.60
CA LEU A 43 0.32 -1.53 -2.95
C LEU A 43 0.06 -2.63 -1.91
N GLU A 44 0.15 -2.32 -0.60
CA GLU A 44 -0.21 -3.24 0.48
C GLU A 44 -1.60 -3.84 0.26
N LYS A 45 -2.60 -2.97 0.09
CA LYS A 45 -3.97 -3.45 -0.14
C LYS A 45 -4.05 -4.35 -1.35
N SER A 46 -3.49 -3.94 -2.48
CA SER A 46 -3.55 -4.70 -3.73
C SER A 46 -2.83 -6.04 -3.61
N PHE A 47 -1.68 -6.06 -2.94
CA PHE A 47 -0.88 -7.27 -2.78
C PHE A 47 -1.55 -8.27 -1.84
N VAL A 48 -2.08 -7.80 -0.72
CA VAL A 48 -2.78 -8.65 0.25
C VAL A 48 -4.05 -9.23 -0.37
N ASP A 49 -4.86 -8.41 -1.03
CA ASP A 49 -6.08 -8.86 -1.71
C ASP A 49 -5.75 -9.91 -2.79
N LEU A 50 -4.64 -9.72 -3.52
CA LEU A 50 -4.16 -10.68 -4.50
C LEU A 50 -3.76 -12.01 -3.86
N ALA A 51 -2.99 -11.98 -2.76
CA ALA A 51 -2.58 -13.16 -2.05
C ALA A 51 -3.78 -13.95 -1.49
N GLU A 52 -4.78 -13.25 -0.96
CA GLU A 52 -6.01 -13.85 -0.47
C GLU A 52 -6.90 -14.43 -1.58
N ALA A 53 -6.87 -13.86 -2.77
CA ALA A 53 -7.66 -14.32 -3.90
C ALA A 53 -7.23 -15.71 -4.43
N MET A 54 -5.98 -16.11 -4.25
CA MET A 54 -5.52 -17.44 -4.65
C MET A 54 -6.05 -18.51 -3.69
N PRO A 55 -6.82 -19.51 -4.14
CA PRO A 55 -7.25 -20.64 -3.31
C PRO A 55 -6.05 -21.40 -2.72
N GLU A 56 -6.21 -21.93 -1.51
CA GLU A 56 -5.10 -22.57 -0.79
C GLU A 56 -4.50 -23.77 -1.55
N GLU A 57 -5.33 -24.55 -2.19
CA GLU A 57 -4.90 -25.70 -3.01
C GLU A 57 -4.06 -25.30 -4.23
N LYS A 58 -4.08 -24.02 -4.62
CA LYS A 58 -3.28 -23.46 -5.72
C LYS A 58 -2.04 -22.69 -5.23
N TRP A 59 -1.77 -22.64 -3.94
CA TRP A 59 -0.61 -21.92 -3.42
C TRP A 59 0.74 -22.52 -3.80
N ALA A 60 0.76 -23.80 -4.15
CA ALA A 60 1.94 -24.46 -4.72
C ALA A 60 2.11 -24.23 -6.23
N PHE A 61 1.22 -23.45 -6.88
CA PHE A 61 1.29 -23.19 -8.31
C PHE A 61 2.61 -22.55 -8.71
N LYS A 62 3.17 -23.04 -9.81
CA LYS A 62 4.33 -22.52 -10.52
C LYS A 62 4.01 -22.51 -12.03
N PRO A 63 4.27 -21.43 -12.76
CA PRO A 63 4.12 -21.43 -14.21
C PRO A 63 4.93 -22.56 -14.88
N SER A 64 4.41 -23.07 -15.98
CA SER A 64 5.05 -24.08 -16.82
C SER A 64 4.78 -23.78 -18.31
N GLY A 65 5.47 -24.47 -19.18
CA GLY A 65 5.27 -24.28 -20.63
C GLY A 65 6.05 -23.11 -21.22
N GLY A 66 7.14 -22.69 -20.59
CA GLY A 66 8.06 -21.63 -21.04
C GLY A 66 9.34 -21.67 -20.21
N ALA A 67 10.11 -20.59 -20.20
CA ALA A 67 11.36 -20.46 -19.43
C ALA A 67 11.09 -20.17 -17.94
N PHE A 68 10.39 -21.10 -17.26
CA PHE A 68 9.96 -20.93 -15.87
C PHE A 68 10.66 -21.88 -14.87
N ASP A 69 11.78 -22.47 -15.23
CA ASP A 69 12.42 -23.50 -14.39
C ASP A 69 12.86 -22.96 -13.01
N ASN A 70 13.31 -21.71 -12.97
CA ASN A 70 13.88 -21.07 -11.77
C ASN A 70 12.95 -20.05 -11.11
N VAL A 71 11.66 -19.97 -11.51
CA VAL A 71 10.73 -19.04 -10.84
C VAL A 71 10.19 -19.64 -9.56
N ARG A 72 9.84 -18.77 -8.62
CA ARG A 72 9.23 -19.15 -7.34
C ARG A 72 7.80 -19.64 -7.53
N ARG A 73 7.36 -20.55 -6.65
CA ARG A 73 5.94 -20.87 -6.51
C ARG A 73 5.19 -19.66 -5.96
N PHE A 74 3.87 -19.63 -6.11
CA PHE A 74 3.04 -18.54 -5.60
C PHE A 74 3.31 -18.25 -4.12
N ALA A 75 3.23 -19.28 -3.27
CA ALA A 75 3.49 -19.16 -1.84
C ALA A 75 4.91 -18.64 -1.53
N GLU A 76 5.91 -19.15 -2.24
CA GLU A 76 7.30 -18.75 -2.07
C GLU A 76 7.52 -17.28 -2.44
N GLN A 77 6.83 -16.80 -3.50
CA GLN A 77 6.93 -15.42 -3.94
C GLN A 77 6.26 -14.44 -2.96
N VAL A 78 5.07 -14.79 -2.44
CA VAL A 78 4.40 -14.00 -1.40
C VAL A 78 5.29 -13.91 -0.15
N LYS A 79 5.85 -15.04 0.28
CA LYS A 79 6.72 -15.10 1.46
C LYS A 79 8.05 -14.37 1.24
N HIS A 80 8.60 -14.43 0.01
CA HIS A 80 9.80 -13.68 -0.36
C HIS A 80 9.60 -12.17 -0.21
N VAL A 81 8.46 -11.64 -0.68
CA VAL A 81 8.15 -10.21 -0.52
C VAL A 81 8.02 -9.82 0.95
N ALA A 82 7.37 -10.66 1.76
CA ALA A 82 7.27 -10.41 3.19
C ALA A 82 8.65 -10.34 3.87
N CYS A 83 9.54 -11.29 3.57
CA CYS A 83 10.91 -11.29 4.07
C CYS A 83 11.71 -10.07 3.58
N ALA A 84 11.59 -9.69 2.31
CA ALA A 84 12.28 -8.54 1.77
C ALA A 84 11.82 -7.22 2.41
N ASN A 85 10.52 -7.05 2.66
CA ASN A 85 9.99 -5.90 3.38
C ASN A 85 10.58 -5.80 4.80
N GLU A 86 10.66 -6.93 5.52
CA GLU A 86 11.29 -7.00 6.84
C GLU A 86 12.78 -6.63 6.77
N ALA A 87 13.49 -7.12 5.74
CA ALA A 87 14.89 -6.79 5.52
C ALA A 87 15.10 -5.29 5.27
N PHE A 88 14.31 -4.67 4.41
CA PHE A 88 14.41 -3.23 4.12
C PHE A 88 14.08 -2.39 5.37
N ALA A 89 13.03 -2.74 6.13
CA ALA A 89 12.71 -2.06 7.37
C ALA A 89 13.83 -2.17 8.40
N SER A 90 14.44 -3.36 8.54
CA SER A 90 15.56 -3.59 9.44
C SER A 90 16.77 -2.73 9.07
N GLU A 91 17.12 -2.65 7.78
CA GLU A 91 18.25 -1.84 7.32
C GLU A 91 18.02 -0.33 7.53
N VAL A 92 16.80 0.17 7.35
CA VAL A 92 16.44 1.56 7.66
C VAL A 92 16.67 1.88 9.14
N ASP A 93 16.44 0.92 10.03
CA ASP A 93 16.62 1.06 11.47
C ASP A 93 18.04 0.63 11.94
N HIS A 94 18.98 0.39 11.01
CA HIS A 94 20.33 -0.11 11.29
C HIS A 94 20.36 -1.42 12.10
N LYS A 95 19.34 -2.28 11.88
CA LYS A 95 19.27 -3.62 12.46
C LYS A 95 19.75 -4.67 11.45
N GLU A 96 20.18 -5.81 11.94
CA GLU A 96 20.48 -6.95 11.06
C GLU A 96 19.20 -7.45 10.39
N PRO A 97 19.15 -7.48 9.04
CA PRO A 97 18.02 -8.04 8.33
C PRO A 97 18.03 -9.57 8.39
N PRO A 98 16.93 -10.23 8.04
CA PRO A 98 16.90 -11.68 7.86
C PRO A 98 18.00 -12.13 6.90
N PRO A 99 18.64 -13.29 7.13
CA PRO A 99 19.84 -13.70 6.38
C PRO A 99 19.58 -13.87 4.88
N ALA A 100 18.53 -14.52 4.47
CA ALA A 100 18.23 -14.78 3.06
C ALA A 100 16.73 -14.76 2.82
N CYS A 101 16.28 -14.01 1.82
CA CYS A 101 14.86 -13.89 1.47
C CYS A 101 14.47 -14.62 0.17
N GLU A 102 15.41 -15.32 -0.50
CA GLU A 102 15.14 -15.99 -1.78
C GLU A 102 13.99 -17.00 -1.68
N THR A 103 13.90 -17.72 -0.58
CA THR A 103 12.84 -18.68 -0.27
C THR A 103 11.90 -18.23 0.84
N GLY A 104 11.94 -16.94 1.24
CA GLY A 104 11.11 -16.36 2.28
C GLY A 104 11.76 -16.26 3.65
N GLY A 105 13.08 -16.39 3.73
CA GLY A 105 13.85 -16.20 4.96
C GLY A 105 13.58 -17.26 6.04
N PRO A 106 14.00 -16.99 7.28
CA PRO A 106 13.89 -17.94 8.39
C PRO A 106 12.45 -18.04 8.97
N ASN A 107 11.50 -17.23 8.53
CA ASN A 107 10.14 -17.26 9.05
C ASN A 107 9.50 -18.66 8.84
N PRO A 108 8.94 -19.32 9.87
CA PRO A 108 8.43 -20.69 9.80
C PRO A 108 7.07 -20.83 9.10
N ALA A 109 6.40 -19.74 8.68
CA ALA A 109 5.09 -19.77 8.07
C ALA A 109 5.06 -20.70 6.84
N LYS A 110 4.05 -21.59 6.77
CA LYS A 110 3.88 -22.59 5.70
C LYS A 110 2.49 -22.59 5.10
N SER A 111 1.44 -22.43 5.89
CA SER A 111 0.06 -22.35 5.42
C SER A 111 -0.24 -21.00 4.80
N LYS A 112 -1.27 -20.93 3.96
CA LYS A 112 -1.79 -19.66 3.41
C LYS A 112 -2.02 -18.63 4.50
N ALA A 113 -2.74 -18.99 5.55
CA ALA A 113 -3.08 -18.10 6.65
C ALA A 113 -1.83 -17.53 7.36
N GLU A 114 -0.81 -18.37 7.59
CA GLU A 114 0.44 -17.95 8.23
C GLU A 114 1.25 -17.03 7.33
N ILE A 115 1.36 -17.32 6.02
CA ILE A 115 2.11 -16.52 5.07
C ILE A 115 1.42 -15.17 4.84
N VAL A 116 0.09 -15.12 4.72
CA VAL A 116 -0.66 -13.86 4.61
C VAL A 116 -0.50 -13.01 5.88
N ARG A 117 -0.52 -13.63 7.06
CA ARG A 117 -0.25 -12.91 8.32
C ARG A 117 1.16 -12.33 8.33
N TYR A 118 2.16 -13.09 7.93
CA TYR A 118 3.55 -12.62 7.79
C TYR A 118 3.67 -11.47 6.80
N LEU A 119 3.02 -11.58 5.64
CA LEU A 119 2.95 -10.51 4.64
C LEU A 119 2.37 -9.22 5.24
N ARG A 120 1.22 -9.29 5.93
CA ARG A 120 0.61 -8.12 6.59
C ARG A 120 1.54 -7.49 7.63
N GLN A 121 2.21 -8.30 8.44
CA GLN A 121 3.18 -7.81 9.43
C GLN A 121 4.34 -7.09 8.77
N SER A 122 4.88 -7.62 7.68
CA SER A 122 5.98 -6.99 6.93
C SER A 122 5.57 -5.65 6.30
N PHE A 123 4.35 -5.56 5.76
CA PHE A 123 3.80 -4.28 5.29
C PHE A 123 3.64 -3.27 6.43
N THR A 124 3.20 -3.71 7.62
CA THR A 124 3.08 -2.85 8.80
C THR A 124 4.43 -2.27 9.21
N GLN A 125 5.50 -3.06 9.21
CA GLN A 125 6.86 -2.58 9.51
C GLN A 125 7.31 -1.49 8.52
N MET A 126 7.07 -1.70 7.23
CA MET A 126 7.39 -0.68 6.23
C MET A 126 6.47 0.55 6.33
N ASN A 127 5.19 0.41 6.72
CA ASN A 127 4.32 1.55 7.01
C ASN A 127 4.94 2.48 8.06
N GLU A 128 5.60 1.92 9.08
CA GLU A 128 6.31 2.71 10.09
C GLU A 128 7.50 3.47 9.50
N VAL A 129 8.24 2.86 8.56
CA VAL A 129 9.34 3.53 7.85
C VAL A 129 8.82 4.76 7.09
N PHE A 130 7.74 4.59 6.33
CA PHE A 130 7.13 5.69 5.58
C PHE A 130 6.57 6.78 6.50
N ALA A 131 5.89 6.39 7.58
CA ALA A 131 5.28 7.34 8.52
C ALA A 131 6.31 8.24 9.23
N LYS A 132 7.52 7.73 9.46
CA LYS A 132 8.62 8.47 10.09
C LYS A 132 9.47 9.29 9.12
N MET A 133 9.15 9.27 7.80
CA MET A 133 9.96 9.96 6.78
C MET A 133 9.67 11.45 6.79
N THR A 134 10.75 12.24 6.82
CA THR A 134 10.71 13.70 6.76
C THR A 134 11.77 14.21 5.77
N PRO A 135 11.67 15.47 5.29
CA PRO A 135 12.73 16.06 4.48
C PRO A 135 14.10 16.05 5.17
N GLY A 136 14.12 16.14 6.52
CA GLY A 136 15.36 16.17 7.29
C GLY A 136 16.05 14.81 7.43
N ASN A 137 15.32 13.68 7.29
CA ASN A 137 15.90 12.34 7.49
C ASN A 137 15.84 11.45 6.24
N ALA A 138 15.24 11.89 5.16
CA ALA A 138 15.04 11.08 3.96
C ALA A 138 16.37 10.60 3.34
N LEU A 139 17.40 11.44 3.41
CA LEU A 139 18.71 11.14 2.86
C LEU A 139 19.71 10.64 3.91
N ASP A 140 19.27 10.41 5.16
CA ASP A 140 20.12 9.76 6.15
C ASP A 140 20.56 8.39 5.65
N ALA A 141 21.83 8.07 5.89
CA ALA A 141 22.39 6.78 5.52
C ALA A 141 21.57 5.65 6.19
N ALA A 142 21.30 4.62 5.42
CA ALA A 142 20.72 3.37 5.87
C ALA A 142 21.64 2.23 5.42
N GLY A 143 21.33 0.96 5.72
CA GLY A 143 22.19 -0.16 5.32
C GLY A 143 22.61 -0.13 3.84
N GLY A 144 23.61 -0.91 3.46
CA GLY A 144 24.22 -0.91 2.13
C GLY A 144 24.13 -2.24 1.38
N ARG A 145 23.34 -3.18 1.87
CA ARG A 145 23.32 -4.57 1.38
C ARG A 145 22.85 -4.70 -0.08
N TYR A 146 21.96 -3.83 -0.52
CA TYR A 146 21.33 -3.92 -1.86
C TYR A 146 21.99 -3.03 -2.92
N GLY A 147 23.13 -2.41 -2.60
CA GLY A 147 23.93 -1.59 -3.51
C GLY A 147 23.42 -0.16 -3.67
N GLY A 148 24.26 0.69 -4.26
CA GLY A 148 23.96 2.11 -4.44
C GLY A 148 24.06 2.94 -3.16
N PRO A 149 23.78 4.25 -3.22
CA PRO A 149 23.69 5.09 -2.04
C PRO A 149 22.46 4.67 -1.24
N SER A 150 22.69 3.90 -0.18
CA SER A 150 21.62 3.43 0.69
C SER A 150 21.22 4.55 1.64
N THR A 151 20.03 5.06 1.42
CA THR A 151 19.40 6.07 2.26
C THR A 151 18.03 5.58 2.68
N ARG A 152 17.45 6.19 3.69
CA ARG A 152 16.08 5.88 4.15
C ARG A 152 15.08 5.95 2.99
N LEU A 153 15.10 7.03 2.19
CA LEU A 153 14.23 7.17 1.01
C LEU A 153 14.59 6.15 -0.08
N GLY A 154 15.88 5.86 -0.27
CA GLY A 154 16.34 4.87 -1.24
C GLY A 154 15.78 3.48 -0.95
N LEU A 155 15.89 3.01 0.30
CA LEU A 155 15.32 1.71 0.71
C LEU A 155 13.79 1.68 0.66
N ALA A 156 13.12 2.79 1.03
CA ALA A 156 11.67 2.90 0.89
C ALA A 156 11.22 2.82 -0.59
N THR A 157 11.96 3.47 -1.49
CA THR A 157 11.71 3.40 -2.94
C THR A 157 11.97 2.00 -3.49
N LEU A 158 13.04 1.36 -3.03
CA LEU A 158 13.36 -0.03 -3.38
C LEU A 158 12.25 -1.00 -2.94
N ALA A 159 11.69 -0.80 -1.75
CA ALA A 159 10.58 -1.62 -1.25
C ALA A 159 9.33 -1.50 -2.15
N VAL A 160 8.97 -0.27 -2.57
CA VAL A 160 7.86 -0.05 -3.51
C VAL A 160 8.13 -0.74 -4.85
N TRP A 161 9.31 -0.55 -5.43
CA TRP A 161 9.69 -1.17 -6.70
C TRP A 161 9.65 -2.69 -6.61
N HIS A 162 10.30 -3.27 -5.62
CA HIS A 162 10.40 -4.71 -5.42
C HIS A 162 9.02 -5.37 -5.24
N ALA A 163 8.19 -4.81 -4.35
CA ALA A 163 6.86 -5.35 -4.12
C ALA A 163 5.95 -5.17 -5.35
N SER A 164 6.10 -4.08 -6.12
CA SER A 164 5.35 -3.85 -7.36
C SER A 164 5.73 -4.84 -8.46
N ASP A 165 7.03 -5.15 -8.61
CA ASP A 165 7.52 -6.14 -9.57
C ASP A 165 6.91 -7.51 -9.28
N HIS A 166 6.99 -7.97 -8.03
CA HIS A 166 6.40 -9.24 -7.62
C HIS A 166 4.87 -9.25 -7.68
N TYR A 167 4.20 -8.13 -7.40
CA TYR A 167 2.76 -8.00 -7.59
C TYR A 167 2.37 -8.26 -9.06
N GLY A 168 3.09 -7.65 -10.00
CA GLY A 168 2.85 -7.87 -11.43
C GLY A 168 3.00 -9.33 -11.85
N GLN A 169 4.03 -10.01 -11.36
CA GLN A 169 4.25 -11.44 -11.61
C GLN A 169 3.11 -12.28 -11.03
N LEU A 170 2.68 -12.03 -9.80
CA LEU A 170 1.59 -12.77 -9.14
C LEU A 170 0.22 -12.51 -9.78
N VAL A 171 -0.02 -11.33 -10.36
CA VAL A 171 -1.19 -11.04 -11.19
C VAL A 171 -1.28 -12.04 -12.36
N VAL A 172 -0.14 -12.32 -13.01
CA VAL A 172 -0.09 -13.32 -14.09
C VAL A 172 -0.40 -14.71 -13.54
N TYR A 173 0.13 -15.08 -12.36
CA TYR A 173 -0.15 -16.37 -11.74
C TYR A 173 -1.65 -16.57 -11.44
N LEU A 174 -2.34 -15.54 -10.94
CA LEU A 174 -3.79 -15.59 -10.75
C LEU A 174 -4.51 -15.86 -12.09
N ARG A 175 -4.18 -15.09 -13.14
CA ARG A 175 -4.80 -15.23 -14.46
C ARG A 175 -4.58 -16.60 -15.07
N MET A 176 -3.38 -17.18 -14.94
CA MET A 176 -3.08 -18.54 -15.37
C MET A 176 -3.92 -19.60 -14.64
N ASN A 177 -4.43 -19.26 -13.46
CA ASN A 177 -5.34 -20.11 -12.68
C ASN A 177 -6.84 -19.78 -12.90
N GLY A 178 -7.17 -18.92 -13.88
CA GLY A 178 -8.54 -18.54 -14.19
C GLY A 178 -9.12 -17.53 -13.20
N ILE A 179 -8.29 -16.85 -12.40
CA ILE A 179 -8.72 -15.91 -11.38
C ILE A 179 -8.48 -14.48 -11.87
N VAL A 180 -9.55 -13.67 -11.90
CA VAL A 180 -9.42 -12.22 -12.15
C VAL A 180 -8.84 -11.57 -10.91
N PRO A 181 -7.69 -10.84 -11.00
CA PRO A 181 -7.11 -10.16 -9.87
C PRO A 181 -8.08 -9.13 -9.25
N PRO A 182 -8.14 -8.97 -7.91
CA PRO A 182 -9.08 -8.06 -7.26
C PRO A 182 -9.02 -6.62 -7.77
N ALA A 183 -7.83 -6.08 -8.05
CA ALA A 183 -7.66 -4.73 -8.59
C ALA A 183 -8.09 -4.58 -10.07
N SER A 184 -8.54 -5.65 -10.73
CA SER A 184 -9.03 -5.65 -12.12
C SER A 184 -10.54 -5.93 -12.21
N ARG A 185 -11.26 -5.86 -11.10
CA ARG A 185 -12.73 -6.07 -11.00
C ARG A 185 -13.48 -4.76 -10.94
#